data_0e34dd425a65c5307861bb9516a4e35c
#
_entry.id   0e34dd425a65c5307861bb9516a4e35c
#
_cell.length_a   1.000
_cell.length_b   1.000
_cell.length_c   1.000
_cell.angle_alpha   90.00
_cell.angle_beta   90.00
_cell.angle_gamma   90.00
#
_symmetry.space_group_name_H-M   'P 1'
#
loop_
_entity.id
_entity.type
_entity.pdbx_description
1 polymer ?
#
loop_
_entity_poly.entity_id
_entity_poly.type
_entity_poly.pdbx_seq_one_letter_code
_entity_poly.pdbx_strand_id
1 'polypeptide(L)'
;GANGAGKSNLLKGINFLKAMALDKSFLDKETFSKYVFALKEHAGSEPMELTIEFVTKTGIPYIYSVDIMNTGIVFETLQISGLGSEENRNVFTRKEGKIVYAVTPSEEVGNIVQGWIEKNPFSSLLTINNDMPVLTDENISIAQKWFEDELTIIGLHSFTPSLIGIFKNNKDINQFASDLFKVLGLGIDSVNVETENFEDWMSTHDISSLPVEKLKEMRSGVLSEVVDFRNTRSLSVENGVQKISQILF
;
A
#
# COMPACT_ATOMS: atom_id res chain seq x y z
N GLY A 1 -6.13 -15.56 14.28
CA GLY A 1 -7.51 -15.06 14.43
C GLY A 1 -8.48 -15.88 13.60
N ALA A 2 -9.75 -15.98 14.00
CA ALA A 2 -10.78 -16.75 13.30
C ALA A 2 -10.94 -16.28 11.83
N ASN A 3 -11.26 -17.22 10.93
CA ASN A 3 -11.67 -16.89 9.57
C ASN A 3 -12.98 -16.09 9.63
N GLY A 4 -13.11 -15.05 8.79
CA GLY A 4 -14.28 -14.17 8.83
C GLY A 4 -14.21 -12.99 9.82
N ALA A 5 -13.14 -12.86 10.61
CA ALA A 5 -12.96 -11.78 11.60
C ALA A 5 -12.65 -10.37 11.01
N GLY A 6 -12.89 -10.15 9.72
CA GLY A 6 -12.73 -8.83 9.09
C GLY A 6 -11.30 -8.46 8.67
N LYS A 7 -10.30 -9.36 8.83
CA LYS A 7 -8.89 -9.09 8.44
C LYS A 7 -8.73 -8.57 7.02
N SER A 8 -9.41 -9.21 6.06
CA SER A 8 -9.36 -8.79 4.65
C SER A 8 -10.02 -7.42 4.43
N ASN A 9 -11.02 -7.06 5.23
CA ASN A 9 -11.66 -5.74 5.15
C ASN A 9 -10.75 -4.66 5.72
N LEU A 10 -9.98 -4.95 6.79
CA LEU A 10 -8.96 -4.04 7.28
C LEU A 10 -7.91 -3.72 6.21
N LEU A 11 -7.36 -4.76 5.55
CA LEU A 11 -6.41 -4.56 4.45
C LEU A 11 -7.01 -3.78 3.29
N LYS A 12 -8.29 -4.02 2.95
CA LYS A 12 -9.00 -3.23 1.93
C LYS A 12 -9.14 -1.78 2.35
N GLY A 13 -9.44 -1.49 3.63
CA GLY A 13 -9.51 -0.14 4.17
C GLY A 13 -8.17 0.61 4.09
N ILE A 14 -7.08 -0.06 4.45
CA ILE A 14 -5.73 0.52 4.34
C ILE A 14 -5.38 0.78 2.86
N ASN A 15 -5.69 -0.17 1.96
CA ASN A 15 -5.46 0.01 0.52
C ASN A 15 -6.31 1.15 -0.06
N PHE A 16 -7.53 1.30 0.41
CA PHE A 16 -8.42 2.40 0.04
C PHE A 16 -7.80 3.76 0.44
N LEU A 17 -7.31 3.90 1.68
CA LEU A 17 -6.62 5.11 2.13
C LEU A 17 -5.36 5.39 1.30
N LYS A 18 -4.56 4.36 1.00
CA LYS A 18 -3.39 4.49 0.13
C LYS A 18 -3.78 5.02 -1.26
N ALA A 19 -4.78 4.43 -1.88
CA ALA A 19 -5.25 4.85 -3.20
C ALA A 19 -5.78 6.29 -3.17
N MET A 20 -6.56 6.67 -2.15
CA MET A 20 -7.03 8.04 -1.96
C MET A 20 -5.91 9.06 -1.77
N ALA A 21 -4.84 8.69 -1.09
CA ALA A 21 -3.70 9.58 -0.86
C ALA A 21 -2.84 9.80 -2.11
N LEU A 22 -2.89 8.90 -3.08
CA LEU A 22 -1.98 8.88 -4.23
C LEU A 22 -2.65 9.14 -5.58
N ASP A 23 -3.92 8.79 -5.75
CA ASP A 23 -4.63 8.85 -7.04
C ASP A 23 -5.89 9.71 -6.94
N LYS A 24 -5.87 10.86 -7.59
CA LYS A 24 -7.01 11.81 -7.61
C LYS A 24 -8.23 11.26 -8.34
N SER A 25 -8.04 10.30 -9.23
CA SER A 25 -9.10 9.67 -10.02
C SER A 25 -9.66 8.41 -9.38
N PHE A 26 -9.08 7.99 -8.25
CA PHE A 26 -9.46 6.75 -7.58
C PHE A 26 -10.92 6.74 -7.13
N LEU A 27 -11.42 7.85 -6.61
CA LEU A 27 -12.74 7.91 -6.02
C LEU A 27 -13.62 8.96 -6.70
N ASP A 28 -14.78 8.52 -7.10
CA ASP A 28 -15.93 9.33 -7.51
C ASP A 28 -17.20 8.80 -6.87
N LYS A 29 -18.34 9.42 -7.16
CA LYS A 29 -19.64 9.04 -6.60
C LYS A 29 -20.03 7.59 -6.97
N GLU A 30 -19.77 7.17 -8.20
CA GLU A 30 -20.11 5.81 -8.67
C GLU A 30 -19.21 4.78 -7.99
N THR A 31 -17.92 5.03 -7.95
CA THR A 31 -16.94 4.17 -7.30
C THR A 31 -17.19 4.07 -5.80
N PHE A 32 -17.48 5.20 -5.13
CA PHE A 32 -17.81 5.22 -3.71
C PHE A 32 -19.02 4.33 -3.38
N SER A 33 -20.06 4.36 -4.22
CA SER A 33 -21.27 3.55 -4.00
C SER A 33 -20.98 2.03 -3.90
N LYS A 34 -19.89 1.56 -4.52
CA LYS A 34 -19.46 0.14 -4.48
C LYS A 34 -18.83 -0.25 -3.14
N TYR A 35 -18.35 0.72 -2.37
CA TYR A 35 -17.75 0.50 -1.03
C TYR A 35 -18.77 0.62 0.11
N VAL A 36 -19.96 1.18 -0.16
CA VAL A 36 -21.01 1.31 0.84
C VAL A 36 -21.59 -0.06 1.15
N PHE A 37 -21.68 -0.39 2.45
CA PHE A 37 -22.21 -1.67 2.88
C PHE A 37 -23.73 -1.74 2.65
N ALA A 38 -24.14 -2.40 1.57
CA ALA A 38 -25.51 -2.43 1.07
C ALA A 38 -26.54 -3.10 2.01
N LEU A 39 -26.09 -3.86 3.03
CA LEU A 39 -26.97 -4.55 3.99
C LEU A 39 -27.29 -3.70 5.22
N LYS A 40 -26.65 -2.52 5.39
CA LYS A 40 -26.95 -1.62 6.48
C LYS A 40 -28.20 -0.81 6.16
N GLU A 41 -29.18 -0.82 7.03
CA GLU A 41 -30.32 0.07 6.99
C GLU A 41 -29.79 1.52 6.97
N HIS A 42 -30.21 2.35 6.03
CA HIS A 42 -29.65 3.68 5.76
C HIS A 42 -28.20 3.71 5.25
N ALA A 43 -27.78 2.67 4.51
CA ALA A 43 -26.50 2.67 3.83
C ALA A 43 -26.30 3.95 2.99
N GLY A 44 -25.23 4.70 3.26
CA GLY A 44 -24.92 5.97 2.58
C GLY A 44 -25.46 7.24 3.25
N SER A 45 -26.25 7.15 4.32
CA SER A 45 -26.67 8.30 5.14
C SER A 45 -25.65 8.64 6.25
N GLU A 46 -24.80 7.69 6.62
CA GLU A 46 -23.68 7.90 7.56
C GLU A 46 -22.35 7.92 6.76
N PRO A 47 -21.36 8.68 7.21
CA PRO A 47 -20.06 8.69 6.58
C PRO A 47 -19.35 7.34 6.73
N MET A 48 -18.53 7.00 5.75
CA MET A 48 -17.51 5.97 5.88
C MET A 48 -16.30 6.62 6.53
N GLU A 49 -16.00 6.22 7.76
CA GLU A 49 -14.92 6.76 8.57
C GLU A 49 -13.69 5.85 8.49
N LEU A 50 -12.55 6.41 8.14
CA LEU A 50 -11.28 5.71 8.08
C LEU A 50 -10.21 6.52 8.80
N THR A 51 -9.49 5.87 9.71
CA THR A 51 -8.36 6.48 10.44
C THR A 51 -7.17 5.54 10.44
N ILE A 52 -5.99 6.08 10.19
CA ILE A 52 -4.73 5.36 10.31
C ILE A 52 -3.73 6.20 11.11
N GLU A 53 -3.07 5.56 12.08
CA GLU A 53 -1.90 6.11 12.76
C GLU A 53 -0.66 5.36 12.28
N PHE A 54 0.37 6.10 11.93
CA PHE A 54 1.60 5.54 11.35
C PHE A 54 2.83 6.34 11.77
N VAL A 55 4.00 5.69 11.69
CA VAL A 55 5.29 6.32 11.96
C VAL A 55 6.13 6.25 10.70
N THR A 56 6.68 7.39 10.29
CA THR A 56 7.56 7.48 9.12
C THR A 56 8.98 6.97 9.42
N LYS A 57 9.78 6.71 8.41
CA LYS A 57 11.21 6.35 8.55
C LYS A 57 12.01 7.39 9.34
N THR A 58 11.56 8.64 9.36
CA THR A 58 12.19 9.69 10.17
C THR A 58 11.77 9.68 11.63
N GLY A 59 10.90 8.74 12.03
CA GLY A 59 10.43 8.59 13.40
C GLY A 59 9.28 9.52 13.78
N ILE A 60 8.69 10.28 12.83
CA ILE A 60 7.59 11.18 13.12
C ILE A 60 6.27 10.40 13.02
N PRO A 61 5.47 10.38 14.11
CA PRO A 61 4.15 9.75 14.10
C PRO A 61 3.09 10.67 13.54
N TYR A 62 2.20 10.15 12.70
CA TYR A 62 1.06 10.88 12.14
C TYR A 62 -0.25 10.13 12.36
N ILE A 63 -1.34 10.88 12.47
CA ILE A 63 -2.72 10.38 12.35
C ILE A 63 -3.32 11.02 11.12
N TYR A 64 -3.83 10.20 10.22
CA TYR A 64 -4.63 10.63 9.07
C TYR A 64 -6.03 10.04 9.16
N SER A 65 -7.04 10.91 9.11
CA SER A 65 -8.45 10.54 9.18
C SER A 65 -9.24 11.14 8.03
N VAL A 66 -10.20 10.38 7.51
CA VAL A 66 -11.09 10.83 6.45
C VAL A 66 -12.48 10.24 6.65
N ASP A 67 -13.52 11.10 6.52
CA ASP A 67 -14.92 10.72 6.50
C ASP A 67 -15.52 11.07 5.14
N ILE A 68 -16.15 10.08 4.51
CA ILE A 68 -16.60 10.17 3.12
C ILE A 68 -18.09 9.84 3.06
N MET A 69 -18.82 10.68 2.35
CA MET A 69 -20.22 10.47 2.01
C MET A 69 -20.42 10.39 0.49
N ASN A 70 -21.65 10.14 0.05
CA ASN A 70 -22.01 10.14 -1.37
C ASN A 70 -21.85 11.50 -2.07
N THR A 71 -21.58 12.56 -1.31
CA THR A 71 -21.31 13.94 -1.79
C THR A 71 -19.83 14.25 -1.87
N GLY A 72 -18.95 13.40 -1.35
CA GLY A 72 -17.51 13.62 -1.27
C GLY A 72 -16.95 13.49 0.15
N ILE A 73 -15.73 13.97 0.33
CA ILE A 73 -15.06 14.02 1.63
C ILE A 73 -15.70 15.14 2.46
N VAL A 74 -16.33 14.76 3.57
CA VAL A 74 -16.99 15.71 4.50
C VAL A 74 -16.08 16.12 5.65
N PHE A 75 -15.11 15.25 6.00
CA PHE A 75 -14.07 15.54 6.98
C PHE A 75 -12.75 14.89 6.53
N GLU A 76 -11.66 15.61 6.71
CA GLU A 76 -10.30 15.11 6.46
C GLU A 76 -9.34 15.83 7.41
N THR A 77 -8.44 15.11 8.06
CA THR A 77 -7.44 15.73 8.92
C THR A 77 -6.12 14.96 8.86
N LEU A 78 -5.03 15.70 8.94
CA LEU A 78 -3.69 15.21 9.20
C LEU A 78 -3.18 15.85 10.48
N GLN A 79 -2.68 15.05 11.40
CA GLN A 79 -2.12 15.49 12.66
C GLN A 79 -0.79 14.79 12.91
N ILE A 80 0.14 15.46 13.58
CA ILE A 80 1.27 14.81 14.21
C ILE A 80 0.76 14.21 15.51
N SER A 81 0.93 12.89 15.67
CA SER A 81 0.44 12.17 16.84
C SER A 81 1.28 12.42 18.07
N GLY A 82 0.62 12.62 19.21
CA GLY A 82 1.26 12.61 20.53
C GLY A 82 1.44 11.21 21.12
N LEU A 83 1.13 10.13 20.37
CA LEU A 83 1.21 8.72 20.79
C LEU A 83 0.49 8.45 22.13
N GLY A 84 -0.59 9.19 22.40
CA GLY A 84 -1.36 9.08 23.64
C GLY A 84 -0.69 9.68 24.87
N SER A 85 0.53 10.21 24.77
CA SER A 85 1.28 10.86 25.86
C SER A 85 1.22 12.38 25.81
N GLU A 86 1.03 12.95 24.63
CA GLU A 86 0.91 14.38 24.36
C GLU A 86 -0.32 14.66 23.51
N GLU A 87 -0.71 15.94 23.41
CA GLU A 87 -1.78 16.34 22.51
C GLU A 87 -1.34 16.26 21.05
N ASN A 88 -2.25 15.81 20.18
CA ASN A 88 -2.01 15.78 18.75
C ASN A 88 -1.90 17.20 18.21
N ARG A 89 -0.95 17.46 17.31
CA ARG A 89 -0.75 18.75 16.68
C ARG A 89 -1.35 18.74 15.28
N ASN A 90 -2.28 19.67 15.03
CA ASN A 90 -2.91 19.79 13.72
C ASN A 90 -1.87 20.17 12.66
N VAL A 91 -1.96 19.54 11.47
CA VAL A 91 -1.27 19.95 10.25
C VAL A 91 -2.30 20.63 9.33
N PHE A 92 -3.41 19.95 9.05
CA PHE A 92 -4.59 20.55 8.45
C PHE A 92 -5.85 19.83 8.92
N THR A 93 -6.97 20.52 8.83
CA THR A 93 -8.32 19.96 8.99
C THR A 93 -9.23 20.54 7.91
N ARG A 94 -9.85 19.69 7.11
CA ARG A 94 -10.92 19.99 6.16
C ARG A 94 -12.24 19.53 6.75
N LYS A 95 -13.18 20.45 6.88
CA LYS A 95 -14.53 20.15 7.37
C LYS A 95 -15.55 20.96 6.58
N GLU A 96 -16.59 20.31 6.07
CA GLU A 96 -17.67 20.95 5.29
C GLU A 96 -17.13 21.84 4.15
N GLY A 97 -16.11 21.35 3.46
CA GLY A 97 -15.46 22.07 2.36
C GLY A 97 -14.54 23.21 2.75
N LYS A 98 -14.36 23.52 4.06
CA LYS A 98 -13.42 24.53 4.55
C LYS A 98 -12.16 23.88 5.09
N ILE A 99 -11.00 24.52 4.85
CA ILE A 99 -9.72 24.02 5.32
C ILE A 99 -9.11 24.97 6.33
N VAL A 100 -8.63 24.41 7.45
CA VAL A 100 -7.82 25.09 8.46
C VAL A 100 -6.44 24.46 8.43
N TYR A 101 -5.41 25.26 8.19
CA TYR A 101 -4.02 24.84 8.15
C TYR A 101 -3.28 25.27 9.41
N ALA A 102 -2.32 24.49 9.88
CA ALA A 102 -1.36 24.91 10.91
C ALA A 102 -0.39 25.98 10.35
N VAL A 103 0.11 25.74 9.13
CA VAL A 103 0.88 26.72 8.36
C VAL A 103 0.00 27.26 7.25
N THR A 104 -0.53 28.45 7.43
CA THR A 104 -1.47 29.07 6.48
C THR A 104 -0.75 29.36 5.16
N PRO A 105 -1.21 28.80 4.03
CA PRO A 105 -0.66 29.12 2.72
C PRO A 105 -0.95 30.58 2.33
N SER A 106 -0.32 31.08 1.27
CA SER A 106 -0.68 32.37 0.71
C SER A 106 -2.16 32.36 0.27
N GLU A 107 -2.79 33.56 0.23
CA GLU A 107 -4.19 33.68 -0.19
C GLU A 107 -4.43 33.10 -1.59
N GLU A 108 -3.48 33.30 -2.52
CA GLU A 108 -3.54 32.75 -3.87
C GLU A 108 -3.57 31.22 -3.87
N VAL A 109 -2.67 30.60 -3.10
CA VAL A 109 -2.60 29.14 -2.95
C VAL A 109 -3.87 28.61 -2.27
N GLY A 110 -4.33 29.26 -1.22
CA GLY A 110 -5.58 28.90 -0.53
C GLY A 110 -6.79 28.91 -1.48
N ASN A 111 -6.90 29.92 -2.34
CA ASN A 111 -7.97 30.01 -3.33
C ASN A 111 -7.87 28.92 -4.41
N ILE A 112 -6.66 28.58 -4.86
CA ILE A 112 -6.43 27.49 -5.82
C ILE A 112 -6.89 26.17 -5.22
N VAL A 113 -6.46 25.84 -4.01
CA VAL A 113 -6.80 24.58 -3.33
C VAL A 113 -8.31 24.51 -3.05
N GLN A 114 -8.91 25.62 -2.59
CA GLN A 114 -10.35 25.70 -2.35
C GLN A 114 -11.16 25.45 -3.64
N GLY A 115 -10.79 26.09 -4.74
CA GLY A 115 -11.44 25.89 -6.04
C GLY A 115 -11.25 24.48 -6.59
N TRP A 116 -10.12 23.83 -6.27
CA TRP A 116 -9.90 22.42 -6.63
C TRP A 116 -10.86 21.49 -5.87
N ILE A 117 -10.97 21.63 -4.54
CA ILE A 117 -11.83 20.79 -3.69
C ILE A 117 -13.29 20.89 -4.12
N GLU A 118 -13.76 22.11 -4.43
CA GLU A 118 -15.13 22.34 -4.87
C GLU A 118 -15.45 21.59 -6.17
N LYS A 119 -14.48 21.50 -7.08
CA LYS A 119 -14.61 20.76 -8.36
C LYS A 119 -14.40 19.25 -8.20
N ASN A 120 -13.61 18.84 -7.21
CA ASN A 120 -13.20 17.46 -6.98
C ASN A 120 -13.49 17.05 -5.53
N PRO A 121 -14.76 16.92 -5.14
CA PRO A 121 -15.14 16.73 -3.73
C PRO A 121 -14.62 15.42 -3.13
N PHE A 122 -14.28 14.43 -3.95
CA PHE A 122 -13.73 13.14 -3.53
C PHE A 122 -12.20 13.10 -3.46
N SER A 123 -11.49 14.15 -3.90
CA SER A 123 -10.02 14.19 -3.85
C SER A 123 -9.53 14.63 -2.47
N SER A 124 -8.53 13.91 -1.95
CA SER A 124 -7.86 14.24 -0.69
C SER A 124 -6.88 15.41 -0.85
N LEU A 125 -6.56 16.10 0.25
CA LEU A 125 -5.52 17.12 0.27
C LEU A 125 -4.12 16.54 0.02
N LEU A 126 -3.87 15.29 0.42
CA LEU A 126 -2.61 14.62 0.14
C LEU A 126 -2.41 14.45 -1.37
N THR A 127 -3.47 14.08 -2.10
CA THR A 127 -3.42 13.93 -3.57
C THR A 127 -3.21 15.25 -4.28
N ILE A 128 -3.88 16.33 -3.81
CA ILE A 128 -3.73 17.68 -4.40
C ILE A 128 -2.26 18.12 -4.31
N ASN A 129 -1.62 17.89 -3.18
CA ASN A 129 -0.22 18.27 -2.99
C ASN A 129 0.75 17.47 -3.90
N ASN A 130 0.39 16.25 -4.30
CA ASN A 130 1.16 15.47 -5.27
C ASN A 130 1.13 16.11 -6.67
N ASP A 131 -0.06 16.50 -7.12
CA ASP A 131 -0.26 17.08 -8.45
C ASP A 131 0.19 18.55 -8.55
N MET A 132 0.04 19.28 -7.46
CA MET A 132 0.38 20.69 -7.33
C MET A 132 1.10 20.90 -5.99
N PRO A 133 2.44 20.81 -5.93
CA PRO A 133 3.20 21.01 -4.70
C PRO A 133 3.20 22.49 -4.26
N VAL A 134 2.01 23.01 -4.07
CA VAL A 134 1.77 24.42 -3.69
C VAL A 134 1.60 24.60 -2.18
N LEU A 135 1.29 23.51 -1.47
CA LEU A 135 1.20 23.52 -0.01
C LEU A 135 2.61 23.45 0.57
N THR A 136 2.97 24.48 1.34
CA THR A 136 4.33 24.67 1.86
C THR A 136 4.62 23.89 3.15
N ASP A 137 3.60 23.24 3.74
CA ASP A 137 3.81 22.43 4.94
C ASP A 137 4.45 21.09 4.59
N GLU A 138 5.70 20.90 5.01
CA GLU A 138 6.46 19.67 4.76
C GLU A 138 5.76 18.40 5.30
N ASN A 139 4.97 18.53 6.38
CA ASN A 139 4.27 17.39 6.96
C ASN A 139 3.28 16.74 5.99
N ILE A 140 2.65 17.54 5.11
CA ILE A 140 1.73 17.01 4.08
C ILE A 140 2.51 16.13 3.10
N SER A 141 3.66 16.61 2.63
CA SER A 141 4.52 15.87 1.70
C SER A 141 5.13 14.61 2.35
N ILE A 142 5.52 14.69 3.62
CA ILE A 142 6.05 13.57 4.39
C ILE A 142 4.98 12.49 4.55
N ALA A 143 3.77 12.86 4.95
CA ALA A 143 2.66 11.93 5.10
C ALA A 143 2.28 11.26 3.77
N GLN A 144 2.22 12.02 2.68
CA GLN A 144 1.93 11.48 1.36
C GLN A 144 3.00 10.49 0.89
N LYS A 145 4.30 10.81 1.06
CA LYS A 145 5.40 9.91 0.73
C LYS A 145 5.40 8.62 1.55
N TRP A 146 4.90 8.66 2.79
CA TRP A 146 4.74 7.44 3.56
C TRP A 146 3.77 6.46 2.85
N PHE A 147 2.64 6.95 2.34
CA PHE A 147 1.73 6.12 1.55
C PHE A 147 2.38 5.60 0.26
N GLU A 148 3.20 6.41 -0.40
CA GLU A 148 3.84 6.06 -1.67
C GLU A 148 4.96 5.05 -1.49
N ASP A 149 5.94 5.36 -0.64
CA ASP A 149 7.24 4.69 -0.56
C ASP A 149 7.37 3.70 0.59
N GLU A 150 6.64 3.92 1.70
CA GLU A 150 6.85 3.17 2.94
C GLU A 150 5.76 2.14 3.20
N LEU A 151 4.50 2.44 2.85
CA LEU A 151 3.40 1.51 3.02
C LEU A 151 3.38 0.47 1.89
N THR A 152 3.67 -0.78 2.24
CA THR A 152 3.49 -1.92 1.33
C THR A 152 2.39 -2.82 1.83
N ILE A 153 1.39 -3.09 0.97
CA ILE A 153 0.26 -3.97 1.30
C ILE A 153 0.43 -5.29 0.56
N ILE A 154 0.63 -6.36 1.31
CA ILE A 154 0.80 -7.71 0.78
C ILE A 154 -0.53 -8.46 0.95
N GLY A 155 -1.23 -8.71 -0.15
CA GLY A 155 -2.44 -9.52 -0.20
C GLY A 155 -2.15 -10.97 -0.55
N LEU A 156 -3.18 -11.82 -0.52
CA LEU A 156 -3.06 -13.24 -0.89
C LEU A 156 -2.56 -13.48 -2.34
N HIS A 157 -2.78 -12.50 -3.20
CA HIS A 157 -2.36 -12.55 -4.61
C HIS A 157 -1.29 -11.50 -4.94
N SER A 158 -0.78 -10.80 -3.92
CA SER A 158 0.33 -9.86 -4.10
C SER A 158 1.59 -10.63 -4.37
N PHE A 159 2.20 -10.28 -5.45
CA PHE A 159 3.48 -10.77 -5.84
C PHE A 159 4.57 -9.84 -5.26
N THR A 160 5.50 -10.41 -4.52
CA THR A 160 6.66 -9.69 -3.97
C THR A 160 7.97 -10.33 -4.44
N PRO A 161 8.41 -10.04 -5.68
CA PRO A 161 9.73 -10.45 -6.16
C PRO A 161 10.84 -10.01 -5.22
N SER A 162 10.65 -8.84 -4.59
CA SER A 162 11.56 -8.28 -3.59
C SER A 162 11.77 -9.16 -2.36
N LEU A 163 10.80 -9.98 -1.93
CA LEU A 163 11.00 -10.90 -0.80
C LEU A 163 12.10 -11.93 -1.07
N ILE A 164 12.14 -12.49 -2.27
CA ILE A 164 13.21 -13.42 -2.64
C ILE A 164 14.58 -12.71 -2.60
N GLY A 165 14.66 -11.49 -3.14
CA GLY A 165 15.87 -10.68 -3.07
C GLY A 165 16.31 -10.36 -1.63
N ILE A 166 15.35 -10.04 -0.77
CA ILE A 166 15.61 -9.77 0.65
C ILE A 166 16.12 -11.03 1.35
N PHE A 167 15.44 -12.17 1.21
CA PHE A 167 15.84 -13.41 1.84
C PHE A 167 17.16 -13.95 1.26
N LYS A 168 17.40 -13.79 -0.05
CA LYS A 168 18.64 -14.22 -0.69
C LYS A 168 19.86 -13.47 -0.18
N ASN A 169 19.72 -12.19 0.10
CA ASN A 169 20.83 -11.30 0.42
C ASN A 169 20.99 -11.00 1.92
N ASN A 170 20.05 -11.44 2.77
CA ASN A 170 20.06 -11.10 4.19
C ASN A 170 19.78 -12.31 5.07
N LYS A 171 20.86 -12.91 5.61
CA LYS A 171 20.78 -14.07 6.50
C LYS A 171 20.06 -13.77 7.82
N ASP A 172 20.17 -12.55 8.32
CA ASP A 172 19.55 -12.16 9.60
C ASP A 172 18.02 -12.12 9.44
N ILE A 173 17.53 -11.67 8.28
CA ILE A 173 16.10 -11.71 7.98
C ILE A 173 15.62 -13.15 7.82
N ASN A 174 16.39 -14.02 7.20
CA ASN A 174 16.03 -15.45 7.09
C ASN A 174 15.92 -16.09 8.48
N GLN A 175 16.88 -15.81 9.36
CA GLN A 175 16.87 -16.33 10.72
C GLN A 175 15.68 -15.77 11.50
N PHE A 176 15.44 -14.45 11.43
CA PHE A 176 14.28 -13.83 12.05
C PHE A 176 12.96 -14.42 11.58
N ALA A 177 12.78 -14.61 10.26
CA ALA A 177 11.57 -15.21 9.70
C ALA A 177 11.37 -16.66 10.17
N SER A 178 12.45 -17.45 10.21
CA SER A 178 12.43 -18.83 10.70
C SER A 178 12.01 -18.91 12.17
N ASP A 179 12.59 -18.05 13.01
CA ASP A 179 12.27 -18.00 14.44
C ASP A 179 10.83 -17.51 14.68
N LEU A 180 10.38 -16.54 13.91
CA LEU A 180 8.99 -16.04 13.96
C LEU A 180 7.99 -17.16 13.61
N PHE A 181 8.23 -17.92 12.54
CA PHE A 181 7.33 -18.99 12.13
C PHE A 181 7.30 -20.15 13.16
N LYS A 182 8.41 -20.45 13.81
CA LYS A 182 8.45 -21.39 14.95
C LYS A 182 7.61 -20.91 16.12
N VAL A 183 7.79 -19.64 16.51
CA VAL A 183 7.01 -19.03 17.62
C VAL A 183 5.52 -19.01 17.32
N LEU A 184 5.14 -18.78 16.06
CA LEU A 184 3.75 -18.79 15.62
C LEU A 184 3.16 -20.20 15.49
N GLY A 185 3.96 -21.26 15.62
CA GLY A 185 3.51 -22.65 15.53
C GLY A 185 2.96 -23.02 14.15
N LEU A 186 3.52 -22.45 13.07
CA LEU A 186 3.05 -22.68 11.71
C LEU A 186 3.55 -24.01 11.10
N GLY A 187 4.37 -24.78 11.81
CA GLY A 187 4.99 -26.01 11.31
C GLY A 187 6.11 -25.75 10.29
N ILE A 188 6.65 -24.52 10.26
CA ILE A 188 7.75 -24.11 9.40
C ILE A 188 9.00 -24.01 10.26
N ASP A 189 10.02 -24.84 9.95
CA ASP A 189 11.27 -24.90 10.72
C ASP A 189 12.31 -23.90 10.25
N SER A 190 12.32 -23.58 8.96
CA SER A 190 13.28 -22.63 8.39
C SER A 190 12.74 -21.98 7.11
N VAL A 191 13.25 -20.78 6.82
CA VAL A 191 13.03 -20.09 5.55
C VAL A 191 14.36 -20.00 4.83
N ASN A 192 14.43 -20.54 3.62
CA ASN A 192 15.64 -20.54 2.80
C ASN A 192 15.32 -20.10 1.37
N VAL A 193 16.30 -19.59 0.64
CA VAL A 193 16.20 -19.35 -0.79
C VAL A 193 17.18 -20.24 -1.53
N GLU A 194 16.66 -21.12 -2.35
CA GLU A 194 17.46 -21.88 -3.30
C GLU A 194 17.50 -21.19 -4.65
N THR A 195 18.66 -21.22 -5.29
CA THR A 195 18.86 -20.62 -6.62
C THR A 195 19.57 -21.64 -7.50
N GLU A 196 18.97 -21.97 -8.63
CA GLU A 196 19.52 -22.90 -9.61
C GLU A 196 19.52 -22.29 -11.03
N ASN A 197 20.21 -22.96 -11.96
CA ASN A 197 20.20 -22.58 -13.35
C ASN A 197 18.79 -22.82 -13.93
N PHE A 198 18.28 -21.89 -14.72
CA PHE A 198 16.93 -21.96 -15.28
C PHE A 198 16.76 -23.13 -16.27
N GLU A 199 17.76 -23.45 -17.08
CA GLU A 199 17.70 -24.57 -18.02
C GLU A 199 17.73 -25.92 -17.29
N ASP A 200 18.51 -26.03 -16.21
CA ASP A 200 18.57 -27.23 -15.37
C ASP A 200 17.21 -27.42 -14.67
N TRP A 201 16.64 -26.36 -14.14
CA TRP A 201 15.33 -26.38 -13.53
C TRP A 201 14.24 -26.83 -14.51
N MET A 202 14.25 -26.29 -15.75
CA MET A 202 13.27 -26.69 -16.78
C MET A 202 13.39 -28.16 -17.17
N SER A 203 14.59 -28.75 -17.08
CA SER A 203 14.80 -30.16 -17.41
C SER A 203 14.26 -31.15 -16.35
N THR A 204 14.13 -30.65 -15.11
CA THR A 204 13.74 -31.48 -13.95
C THR A 204 12.29 -31.28 -13.52
N HIS A 205 11.64 -30.22 -14.00
CA HIS A 205 10.28 -29.86 -13.58
C HIS A 205 9.27 -30.01 -14.75
N ASP A 206 8.04 -30.39 -14.41
CA ASP A 206 6.94 -30.43 -15.38
C ASP A 206 6.49 -29.01 -15.76
N ILE A 207 6.91 -28.57 -16.94
CA ILE A 207 6.56 -27.26 -17.51
C ILE A 207 5.39 -27.33 -18.49
N SER A 208 4.73 -28.49 -18.63
CA SER A 208 3.65 -28.71 -19.59
C SER A 208 2.42 -27.80 -19.36
N SER A 209 2.26 -27.31 -18.14
CA SER A 209 1.19 -26.38 -17.75
C SER A 209 1.47 -24.91 -18.09
N LEU A 210 2.71 -24.58 -18.50
CA LEU A 210 3.07 -23.20 -18.85
C LEU A 210 2.74 -22.91 -20.32
N PRO A 211 2.11 -21.76 -20.62
CA PRO A 211 1.88 -21.35 -22.00
C PRO A 211 3.18 -21.22 -22.77
N VAL A 212 3.21 -21.71 -24.01
CA VAL A 212 4.41 -21.69 -24.87
C VAL A 212 4.99 -20.28 -25.09
N GLU A 213 4.11 -19.27 -25.19
CA GLU A 213 4.50 -17.87 -25.32
C GLU A 213 5.24 -17.38 -24.07
N LYS A 214 4.75 -17.76 -22.91
CA LYS A 214 5.39 -17.39 -21.63
C LYS A 214 6.76 -18.05 -21.48
N LEU A 215 6.90 -19.29 -21.92
CA LEU A 215 8.22 -19.99 -21.96
C LEU A 215 9.20 -19.29 -22.90
N LYS A 216 8.74 -18.78 -24.05
CA LYS A 216 9.57 -18.01 -24.98
C LYS A 216 10.02 -16.68 -24.38
N GLU A 217 9.11 -15.96 -23.71
CA GLU A 217 9.44 -14.73 -23.03
C GLU A 217 10.42 -14.93 -21.89
N MET A 218 10.26 -16.02 -21.12
CA MET A 218 11.20 -16.45 -20.07
C MET A 218 12.61 -16.72 -20.65
N ARG A 219 12.68 -17.44 -21.76
CA ARG A 219 13.96 -17.76 -22.44
C ARG A 219 14.62 -16.55 -23.09
N SER A 220 13.85 -15.59 -23.56
CA SER A 220 14.39 -14.38 -24.22
C SER A 220 15.02 -13.38 -23.25
N GLY A 221 14.88 -13.60 -21.93
CA GLY A 221 15.34 -12.66 -20.91
C GLY A 221 14.56 -11.34 -20.86
N VAL A 222 13.47 -11.23 -21.63
CA VAL A 222 12.60 -10.04 -21.64
C VAL A 222 11.81 -9.93 -20.33
N LEU A 223 11.49 -11.08 -19.72
CA LEU A 223 10.92 -11.10 -18.37
C LEU A 223 12.06 -11.24 -17.36
N SER A 224 12.43 -10.14 -16.74
CA SER A 224 13.38 -10.15 -15.62
C SER A 224 12.81 -10.81 -14.36
N GLU A 225 11.50 -10.98 -14.28
CA GLU A 225 10.80 -11.63 -13.18
C GLU A 225 9.56 -12.38 -13.68
N VAL A 226 9.61 -13.69 -13.66
CA VAL A 226 8.42 -14.55 -13.80
C VAL A 226 8.10 -15.18 -12.48
N VAL A 227 6.85 -15.07 -12.11
CA VAL A 227 6.33 -15.59 -10.88
C VAL A 227 5.29 -16.64 -11.16
N ASP A 228 5.57 -17.80 -10.66
CA ASP A 228 4.54 -18.77 -10.42
C ASP A 228 3.79 -18.41 -9.13
N PHE A 229 2.53 -18.00 -9.26
CA PHE A 229 1.65 -17.61 -8.16
C PHE A 229 1.49 -18.67 -7.06
N ARG A 230 1.94 -19.89 -7.30
CA ARG A 230 1.81 -21.01 -6.35
C ARG A 230 3.06 -21.26 -5.52
N ASN A 231 4.25 -20.90 -6.01
CA ASN A 231 5.52 -21.41 -5.46
C ASN A 231 6.59 -20.35 -5.17
N THR A 232 6.25 -19.06 -5.08
CA THR A 232 7.21 -18.03 -4.68
C THR A 232 8.57 -18.11 -5.40
N ARG A 233 8.54 -18.15 -6.75
CA ARG A 233 9.73 -18.22 -7.59
C ARG A 233 9.98 -16.93 -8.32
N SER A 234 11.24 -16.56 -8.53
CA SER A 234 11.64 -15.42 -9.36
C SER A 234 12.73 -15.82 -10.34
N LEU A 235 12.72 -15.20 -11.52
CA LEU A 235 13.79 -15.29 -12.50
C LEU A 235 14.71 -14.09 -12.36
N SER A 236 16.01 -14.31 -12.44
CA SER A 236 17.03 -13.28 -12.49
C SER A 236 18.10 -13.63 -13.55
N VAL A 237 18.82 -12.62 -14.00
CA VAL A 237 20.00 -12.85 -14.83
C VAL A 237 21.24 -12.48 -14.02
N GLU A 238 22.09 -13.46 -13.74
CA GLU A 238 23.33 -13.28 -13.01
C GLU A 238 24.52 -13.71 -13.88
N ASN A 239 25.42 -12.78 -14.14
CA ASN A 239 26.59 -13.00 -15.02
C ASN A 239 26.23 -13.53 -16.42
N GLY A 240 25.10 -13.05 -16.98
CA GLY A 240 24.63 -13.48 -18.31
C GLY A 240 23.92 -14.85 -18.33
N VAL A 241 23.76 -15.48 -17.17
CA VAL A 241 23.06 -16.77 -17.03
C VAL A 241 21.71 -16.53 -16.37
N GLN A 242 20.65 -17.10 -16.93
CA GLN A 242 19.33 -17.09 -16.31
C GLN A 242 19.29 -18.03 -15.13
N LYS A 243 18.81 -17.55 -14.01
CA LYS A 243 18.63 -18.30 -12.77
C LYS A 243 17.23 -18.18 -12.25
N ILE A 244 16.74 -19.25 -11.65
CA ILE A 244 15.49 -19.29 -10.91
C ILE A 244 15.80 -19.39 -9.41
N SER A 245 15.15 -18.54 -8.63
CA SER A 245 15.23 -18.55 -7.17
C SER A 245 13.87 -18.89 -6.57
N GLN A 246 13.84 -19.72 -5.55
CA GLN A 246 12.63 -20.19 -4.89
C GLN A 246 12.79 -20.07 -3.38
N ILE A 247 11.73 -19.59 -2.68
CA ILE A 247 11.65 -19.63 -1.23
C ILE A 247 11.18 -21.03 -0.82
N LEU A 248 11.90 -21.65 0.08
CA LEU A 248 11.57 -22.92 0.73
C LEU A 248 11.19 -22.65 2.20
N PHE A 249 10.17 -23.36 2.66
CA PHE A 249 9.64 -23.29 4.02
C PHE A 249 9.82 -24.60 4.76
#